data_5085c40d3f7174d63f3350bf41305de7
#
_entry.id   5085c40d3f7174d63f3350bf41305de7
#
_cell.length_a   1.000
_cell.length_b   1.000
_cell.length_c   1.000
_cell.angle_alpha   90.00
_cell.angle_beta   90.00
_cell.angle_gamma   90.00
#
_symmetry.space_group_name_H-M   'P 1'
#
loop_
_entity.id
_entity.type
_entity.pdbx_description
1 polymer ?
#
loop_
_entity_poly.entity_id
_entity_poly.type
_entity_poly.pdbx_seq_one_letter_code
_entity_poly.pdbx_strand_id
1 'polypeptide(L)'
;MILLQAKNLVKRYSGRTVVNHVSVIVNQGEIVGLLGRNGAGKTTSFRMTIGMITPDAGTVVFDGVDVTRMPMYKRARRGMGYLSQEPSIFQRLTVRQNLLAVLETMNFSRRDRKHKADALLEQFALTKTRNQLARTLSGGERRKLEIARAMVTNPTMVLLDEPFSGVDPIAVQELQVEIRNLKNRGISILLTDHNVRETLSVTDRSYIIDNGKVLRDGTPRELVKDDLVRRTYLGQTFRGDEFDEVHAAASV
;
A
#
# COMPACT_ATOMS: atom_id res chain seq x y z
N MET A 1 -14.25 -8.04 9.30
CA MET A 1 -14.66 -6.75 9.91
C MET A 1 -14.06 -5.62 9.09
N ILE A 2 -14.81 -4.52 8.85
CA ILE A 2 -14.30 -3.36 8.10
C ILE A 2 -13.27 -2.63 8.96
N LEU A 3 -12.03 -2.49 8.45
CA LEU A 3 -10.95 -1.73 9.10
C LEU A 3 -10.87 -0.30 8.55
N LEU A 4 -11.00 -0.14 7.24
CA LEU A 4 -11.00 1.18 6.57
C LEU A 4 -12.24 1.32 5.71
N GLN A 5 -12.90 2.47 5.81
CA GLN A 5 -13.98 2.87 4.92
C GLN A 5 -13.77 4.32 4.47
N ALA A 6 -13.45 4.51 3.22
CA ALA A 6 -13.59 5.78 2.52
C ALA A 6 -14.97 5.80 1.85
N LYS A 7 -15.80 6.80 2.14
CA LYS A 7 -17.20 6.87 1.67
C LYS A 7 -17.46 8.17 0.94
N ASN A 8 -17.89 8.07 -0.32
CA ASN A 8 -18.30 9.19 -1.17
C ASN A 8 -17.29 10.34 -1.23
N LEU A 9 -15.99 10.00 -1.35
CA LEU A 9 -14.94 11.00 -1.41
C LEU A 9 -15.07 11.87 -2.65
N VAL A 10 -14.99 13.19 -2.46
CA VAL A 10 -14.97 14.18 -3.53
C VAL A 10 -13.76 15.08 -3.38
N LYS A 11 -13.08 15.38 -4.50
CA LYS A 11 -12.02 16.35 -4.57
C LYS A 11 -12.08 17.15 -5.86
N ARG A 12 -11.97 18.46 -5.72
CA ARG A 12 -11.95 19.41 -6.84
C ARG A 12 -10.67 20.23 -6.82
N TYR A 13 -10.14 20.50 -8.00
CA TYR A 13 -9.01 21.41 -8.19
C TYR A 13 -9.33 22.36 -9.34
N SER A 14 -9.23 23.67 -9.10
CA SER A 14 -9.47 24.70 -10.11
C SER A 14 -10.78 24.47 -10.92
N GLY A 15 -11.87 24.14 -10.23
CA GLY A 15 -13.19 23.89 -10.85
C GLY A 15 -13.37 22.48 -11.44
N ARG A 16 -12.29 21.69 -11.61
CA ARG A 16 -12.36 20.31 -12.11
C ARG A 16 -12.55 19.32 -10.99
N THR A 17 -13.55 18.46 -11.06
CA THR A 17 -13.72 17.34 -10.13
C THR A 17 -12.80 16.20 -10.54
N VAL A 18 -11.79 15.91 -9.70
CA VAL A 18 -10.79 14.84 -9.93
C VAL A 18 -11.22 13.53 -9.27
N VAL A 19 -11.89 13.61 -8.11
CA VAL A 19 -12.51 12.48 -7.44
C VAL A 19 -13.98 12.82 -7.22
N ASN A 20 -14.85 11.91 -7.64
CA ASN A 20 -16.28 12.13 -7.70
C ASN A 20 -17.04 10.94 -7.08
N HIS A 21 -17.35 11.07 -5.79
CA HIS A 21 -18.04 10.06 -4.98
C HIS A 21 -17.36 8.68 -4.94
N VAL A 22 -16.02 8.65 -4.87
CA VAL A 22 -15.26 7.39 -4.74
C VAL A 22 -15.48 6.81 -3.35
N SER A 23 -15.86 5.53 -3.31
CA SER A 23 -15.98 4.76 -2.07
C SER A 23 -15.10 3.52 -2.15
N VAL A 24 -14.32 3.26 -1.08
CA VAL A 24 -13.40 2.12 -0.96
C VAL A 24 -13.50 1.55 0.45
N ILE A 25 -13.55 0.24 0.56
CA ILE A 25 -13.57 -0.49 1.83
C ILE A 25 -12.39 -1.45 1.86
N VAL A 26 -11.73 -1.57 3.01
CA VAL A 26 -10.72 -2.60 3.29
C VAL A 26 -11.12 -3.31 4.57
N ASN A 27 -11.22 -4.63 4.52
CA ASN A 27 -11.47 -5.46 5.69
C ASN A 27 -10.15 -5.80 6.41
N GLN A 28 -10.26 -6.28 7.66
CA GLN A 28 -9.10 -6.76 8.40
C GLN A 28 -8.46 -7.94 7.68
N GLY A 29 -7.13 -7.90 7.50
CA GLY A 29 -6.34 -8.93 6.82
C GLY A 29 -6.60 -9.02 5.32
N GLU A 30 -7.21 -8.00 4.69
CA GLU A 30 -7.46 -7.94 3.25
C GLU A 30 -6.39 -7.12 2.54
N ILE A 31 -5.98 -7.55 1.34
CA ILE A 31 -5.18 -6.75 0.40
C ILE A 31 -6.12 -6.21 -0.67
N VAL A 32 -6.28 -4.90 -0.71
CA VAL A 32 -7.14 -4.20 -1.68
C VAL A 32 -6.31 -3.38 -2.64
N GLY A 33 -6.56 -3.54 -3.94
CA GLY A 33 -5.96 -2.77 -5.02
C GLY A 33 -6.81 -1.56 -5.42
N LEU A 34 -6.16 -0.45 -5.75
CA LEU A 34 -6.78 0.72 -6.34
C LEU A 34 -6.16 0.98 -7.70
N LEU A 35 -6.81 0.51 -8.76
CA LEU A 35 -6.34 0.48 -10.13
C LEU A 35 -7.06 1.51 -11.01
N GLY A 36 -6.49 1.82 -12.16
CA GLY A 36 -7.07 2.74 -13.14
C GLY A 36 -6.01 3.47 -13.94
N ARG A 37 -6.42 4.18 -14.99
CA ARG A 37 -5.52 4.92 -15.88
C ARG A 37 -4.85 6.10 -15.17
N ASN A 38 -3.78 6.64 -15.76
CA ASN A 38 -3.16 7.86 -15.27
C ASN A 38 -4.19 9.02 -15.33
N GLY A 39 -4.27 9.80 -14.25
CA GLY A 39 -5.25 10.87 -14.11
C GLY A 39 -6.67 10.42 -13.71
N ALA A 40 -6.92 9.12 -13.51
CA ALA A 40 -8.24 8.61 -13.12
C ALA A 40 -8.70 9.02 -11.71
N GLY A 41 -7.81 9.57 -10.86
CA GLY A 41 -8.13 9.98 -9.49
C GLY A 41 -7.62 9.03 -8.40
N LYS A 42 -6.90 7.95 -8.75
CA LYS A 42 -6.34 6.96 -7.80
C LYS A 42 -5.51 7.61 -6.70
N THR A 43 -4.41 8.26 -7.09
CA THR A 43 -3.45 8.89 -6.16
C THR A 43 -4.13 9.94 -5.28
N THR A 44 -5.08 10.70 -5.82
CA THR A 44 -5.85 11.69 -5.04
C THR A 44 -6.73 11.00 -4.01
N SER A 45 -7.47 9.94 -4.39
CA SER A 45 -8.29 9.14 -3.47
C SER A 45 -7.44 8.50 -2.38
N PHE A 46 -6.30 7.94 -2.76
CA PHE A 46 -5.34 7.34 -1.86
C PHE A 46 -4.78 8.37 -0.86
N ARG A 47 -4.35 9.56 -1.33
CA ARG A 47 -3.83 10.64 -0.49
C ARG A 47 -4.89 11.22 0.46
N MET A 48 -6.17 11.25 0.07
CA MET A 48 -7.27 11.57 0.98
C MET A 48 -7.42 10.51 2.08
N THR A 49 -7.28 9.24 1.71
CA THR A 49 -7.38 8.12 2.66
C THR A 49 -6.27 8.15 3.71
N ILE A 50 -5.03 8.48 3.34
CA ILE A 50 -3.91 8.59 4.29
C ILE A 50 -3.90 9.92 5.07
N GLY A 51 -4.65 10.94 4.61
CA GLY A 51 -4.73 12.25 5.28
C GLY A 51 -3.68 13.27 4.83
N MET A 52 -3.10 13.07 3.65
CA MET A 52 -2.25 14.07 2.98
C MET A 52 -3.09 15.18 2.33
N ILE A 53 -4.28 14.84 1.88
CA ILE A 53 -5.24 15.75 1.25
C ILE A 53 -6.56 15.64 2.02
N THR A 54 -7.18 16.78 2.33
CA THR A 54 -8.52 16.80 2.90
C THR A 54 -9.54 16.70 1.76
N PRO A 55 -10.51 15.77 1.82
CA PRO A 55 -11.60 15.72 0.86
C PRO A 55 -12.51 16.94 0.97
N ASP A 56 -13.10 17.36 -0.14
CA ASP A 56 -14.10 18.45 -0.16
C ASP A 56 -15.47 17.95 0.30
N ALA A 57 -15.76 16.64 0.12
CA ALA A 57 -16.91 15.93 0.66
C ALA A 57 -16.59 14.45 0.85
N GLY A 58 -17.44 13.77 1.62
CA GLY A 58 -17.25 12.37 2.00
C GLY A 58 -16.48 12.21 3.32
N THR A 59 -16.30 10.97 3.73
CA THR A 59 -15.72 10.61 5.02
C THR A 59 -14.70 9.50 4.88
N VAL A 60 -13.72 9.47 5.80
CA VAL A 60 -12.77 8.37 5.99
C VAL A 60 -12.89 7.89 7.42
N VAL A 61 -13.30 6.64 7.60
CA VAL A 61 -13.37 5.96 8.90
C VAL A 61 -12.29 4.90 8.95
N PHE A 62 -11.50 4.89 10.01
CA PHE A 62 -10.46 3.90 10.26
C PHE A 62 -10.62 3.32 11.66
N ASP A 63 -10.72 2.00 11.75
CA ASP A 63 -10.96 1.26 13.00
C ASP A 63 -12.12 1.88 13.82
N GLY A 64 -13.26 2.09 13.14
CA GLY A 64 -14.48 2.66 13.73
C GLY A 64 -14.43 4.15 14.04
N VAL A 65 -13.30 4.84 13.79
CA VAL A 65 -13.13 6.27 14.12
C VAL A 65 -13.09 7.12 12.85
N ASP A 66 -13.85 8.21 12.83
CA ASP A 66 -13.77 9.21 11.76
C ASP A 66 -12.40 9.92 11.81
N VAL A 67 -11.60 9.71 10.77
CA VAL A 67 -10.29 10.31 10.59
C VAL A 67 -10.25 11.33 9.46
N THR A 68 -11.39 11.72 8.90
CA THR A 68 -11.52 12.56 7.69
C THR A 68 -10.68 13.84 7.76
N ARG A 69 -10.73 14.54 8.88
CA ARG A 69 -9.97 15.78 9.11
C ARG A 69 -8.68 15.58 9.92
N MET A 70 -8.37 14.32 10.26
CA MET A 70 -7.19 13.99 11.04
C MET A 70 -5.95 14.00 10.14
N PRO A 71 -4.87 14.75 10.49
CA PRO A 71 -3.64 14.76 9.70
C PRO A 71 -2.93 13.41 9.75
N MET A 72 -2.11 13.13 8.74
CA MET A 72 -1.43 11.85 8.51
C MET A 72 -0.70 11.32 9.76
N TYR A 73 0.03 12.17 10.51
CA TYR A 73 0.78 11.73 11.70
C TYR A 73 -0.13 11.19 12.83
N LYS A 74 -1.35 11.73 12.96
CA LYS A 74 -2.34 11.22 13.92
C LYS A 74 -2.94 9.88 13.45
N ARG A 75 -3.17 9.72 12.14
CA ARG A 75 -3.60 8.44 11.56
C ARG A 75 -2.51 7.37 11.72
N ALA A 76 -1.23 7.74 11.54
CA ALA A 76 -0.10 6.86 11.76
C ALA A 76 -0.04 6.33 13.22
N ARG A 77 -0.28 7.21 14.21
CA ARG A 77 -0.36 6.81 15.63
C ARG A 77 -1.53 5.88 15.95
N ARG A 78 -2.54 5.81 15.07
CA ARG A 78 -3.66 4.89 15.16
C ARG A 78 -3.40 3.54 14.47
N GLY A 79 -2.22 3.36 13.87
CA GLY A 79 -1.87 2.11 13.21
C GLY A 79 -1.99 2.13 11.68
N MET A 80 -2.07 3.31 11.04
CA MET A 80 -2.09 3.44 9.59
C MET A 80 -0.67 3.72 9.07
N GLY A 81 0.04 2.70 8.61
CA GLY A 81 1.35 2.83 7.97
C GLY A 81 1.25 3.39 6.55
N TYR A 82 2.29 4.05 6.07
CA TYR A 82 2.37 4.57 4.70
C TYR A 82 3.75 4.36 4.09
N LEU A 83 3.77 3.87 2.88
CA LEU A 83 4.95 3.72 2.04
C LEU A 83 4.75 4.53 0.76
N SER A 84 5.54 5.59 0.60
CA SER A 84 5.48 6.48 -0.56
C SER A 84 6.08 5.85 -1.81
N GLN A 85 5.69 6.35 -2.98
CA GLN A 85 6.31 6.05 -4.26
C GLN A 85 7.77 6.53 -4.29
N GLU A 86 8.02 7.76 -3.79
CA GLU A 86 9.38 8.30 -3.71
C GLU A 86 10.16 7.64 -2.57
N PRO A 87 11.47 7.34 -2.80
CA PRO A 87 12.32 6.78 -1.76
C PRO A 87 12.36 7.65 -0.50
N SER A 88 11.96 7.06 0.63
CA SER A 88 11.82 7.79 1.90
C SER A 88 12.94 7.51 2.90
N ILE A 89 13.93 6.68 2.54
CA ILE A 89 15.03 6.30 3.44
C ILE A 89 16.03 7.44 3.68
N PHE A 90 16.62 7.46 4.87
CA PHE A 90 17.73 8.35 5.18
C PHE A 90 19.02 7.82 4.57
N GLN A 91 19.37 8.28 3.39
CA GLN A 91 20.46 7.77 2.56
C GLN A 91 21.86 7.80 3.24
N ARG A 92 22.08 8.77 4.15
CA ARG A 92 23.34 8.96 4.89
C ARG A 92 23.43 8.15 6.18
N LEU A 93 22.34 7.49 6.57
CA LEU A 93 22.30 6.61 7.73
C LEU A 93 22.50 5.16 7.26
N THR A 94 23.01 4.32 8.18
CA THR A 94 23.05 2.87 7.94
C THR A 94 21.64 2.29 7.94
N VAL A 95 21.49 1.07 7.43
CA VAL A 95 20.24 0.32 7.44
C VAL A 95 19.65 0.26 8.86
N ARG A 96 20.47 -0.12 9.85
CA ARG A 96 20.06 -0.15 11.26
C ARG A 96 19.69 1.23 11.79
N GLN A 97 20.45 2.27 11.47
CA GLN A 97 20.19 3.64 11.91
C GLN A 97 18.87 4.18 11.33
N ASN A 98 18.47 3.77 10.13
CA ASN A 98 17.18 4.13 9.55
C ASN A 98 16.01 3.65 10.42
N LEU A 99 16.09 2.45 11.00
CA LEU A 99 15.06 1.93 11.91
C LEU A 99 15.13 2.62 13.28
N LEU A 100 16.35 2.79 13.81
CA LEU A 100 16.55 3.46 15.10
C LEU A 100 16.03 4.91 15.09
N ALA A 101 16.26 5.67 14.01
CA ALA A 101 15.78 7.04 13.89
C ALA A 101 14.26 7.17 14.05
N VAL A 102 13.49 6.19 13.53
CA VAL A 102 12.04 6.17 13.74
C VAL A 102 11.69 5.72 15.17
N LEU A 103 12.38 4.70 15.69
CA LEU A 103 12.16 4.20 17.06
C LEU A 103 12.48 5.26 18.13
N GLU A 104 13.39 6.20 17.86
CA GLU A 104 13.73 7.29 18.76
C GLU A 104 12.58 8.29 18.97
N THR A 105 11.66 8.38 18.01
CA THR A 105 10.45 9.21 18.15
C THR A 105 9.37 8.55 19.00
N MET A 106 9.59 7.30 19.42
CA MET A 106 8.64 6.50 20.20
C MET A 106 9.11 6.37 21.66
N ASN A 107 8.17 6.12 22.55
CA ASN A 107 8.47 5.98 23.98
C ASN A 107 8.96 4.56 24.33
N PHE A 108 10.17 4.21 23.84
CA PHE A 108 10.86 2.96 24.15
C PHE A 108 12.17 3.22 24.86
N SER A 109 12.60 2.29 25.72
CA SER A 109 13.96 2.31 26.28
C SER A 109 15.02 2.12 25.19
N ARG A 110 16.26 2.54 25.45
CA ARG A 110 17.38 2.33 24.51
C ARG A 110 17.60 0.84 24.19
N ARG A 111 17.35 -0.03 25.14
CA ARG A 111 17.46 -1.49 24.97
C ARG A 111 16.37 -2.01 24.04
N ASP A 112 15.12 -1.60 24.28
CA ASP A 112 13.97 -2.05 23.47
C ASP A 112 14.06 -1.55 22.03
N ARG A 113 14.52 -0.31 21.81
CA ARG A 113 14.77 0.22 20.44
C ARG A 113 15.74 -0.64 19.68
N LYS A 114 16.88 -1.03 20.31
CA LYS A 114 17.88 -1.91 19.68
C LYS A 114 17.26 -3.27 19.35
N HIS A 115 16.58 -3.88 20.30
CA HIS A 115 15.94 -5.19 20.10
C HIS A 115 14.91 -5.15 18.98
N LYS A 116 14.03 -4.14 18.95
CA LYS A 116 13.04 -3.97 17.89
C LYS A 116 13.69 -3.72 16.52
N ALA A 117 14.75 -2.92 16.46
CA ALA A 117 15.49 -2.70 15.22
C ALA A 117 16.12 -4.00 14.70
N ASP A 118 16.76 -4.79 15.57
CA ASP A 118 17.38 -6.05 15.19
C ASP A 118 16.34 -7.10 14.75
N ALA A 119 15.19 -7.18 15.43
CA ALA A 119 14.06 -8.04 15.02
C ALA A 119 13.51 -7.67 13.63
N LEU A 120 13.36 -6.39 13.33
CA LEU A 120 12.94 -5.93 12.00
C LEU A 120 14.00 -6.23 10.92
N LEU A 121 15.28 -6.07 11.23
CA LEU A 121 16.36 -6.44 10.31
C LEU A 121 16.35 -7.93 9.96
N GLU A 122 16.11 -8.78 10.93
CA GLU A 122 15.97 -10.22 10.73
C GLU A 122 14.71 -10.53 9.90
N GLN A 123 13.58 -9.96 10.29
CA GLN A 123 12.29 -10.16 9.62
C GLN A 123 12.34 -9.85 8.12
N PHE A 124 13.04 -8.78 7.72
CA PHE A 124 13.13 -8.33 6.32
C PHE A 124 14.43 -8.78 5.63
N ALA A 125 15.16 -9.74 6.20
CA ALA A 125 16.42 -10.27 5.67
C ALA A 125 17.49 -9.19 5.41
N LEU A 126 17.54 -8.14 6.26
CA LEU A 126 18.46 -7.01 6.17
C LEU A 126 19.65 -7.13 7.16
N THR A 127 19.77 -8.26 7.87
CA THR A 127 20.81 -8.45 8.90
C THR A 127 22.22 -8.33 8.34
N LYS A 128 22.46 -8.85 7.12
CA LYS A 128 23.78 -8.80 6.47
C LYS A 128 24.19 -7.38 6.10
N THR A 129 23.26 -6.53 5.74
CA THR A 129 23.47 -5.15 5.29
C THR A 129 23.30 -4.10 6.40
N ARG A 130 23.04 -4.54 7.64
CA ARG A 130 22.69 -3.66 8.79
C ARG A 130 23.60 -2.46 9.01
N ASN A 131 24.90 -2.62 8.72
CA ASN A 131 25.92 -1.58 8.92
C ASN A 131 26.24 -0.81 7.61
N GLN A 132 25.68 -1.20 6.47
CA GLN A 132 25.86 -0.50 5.20
C GLN A 132 25.07 0.80 5.20
N LEU A 133 25.58 1.82 4.50
CA LEU A 133 24.83 3.04 4.25
C LEU A 133 23.65 2.75 3.33
N ALA A 134 22.47 3.30 3.66
CA ALA A 134 21.26 3.03 2.91
C ALA A 134 21.35 3.42 1.41
N ARG A 135 22.18 4.40 1.07
CA ARG A 135 22.45 4.79 -0.34
C ARG A 135 23.12 3.70 -1.17
N THR A 136 23.82 2.73 -0.54
CA THR A 136 24.55 1.65 -1.24
C THR A 136 23.72 0.38 -1.44
N LEU A 137 22.49 0.36 -0.95
CA LEU A 137 21.58 -0.76 -1.09
C LEU A 137 21.12 -0.92 -2.54
N SER A 138 20.90 -2.17 -2.96
CA SER A 138 20.15 -2.50 -4.18
C SER A 138 18.70 -1.96 -4.11
N GLY A 139 18.01 -1.91 -5.24
CA GLY A 139 16.61 -1.47 -5.29
C GLY A 139 15.71 -2.30 -4.36
N GLY A 140 15.83 -3.63 -4.41
CA GLY A 140 15.07 -4.55 -3.58
C GLY A 140 15.37 -4.40 -2.08
N GLU A 141 16.66 -4.33 -1.68
CA GLU A 141 17.05 -4.11 -0.28
C GLU A 141 16.55 -2.75 0.25
N ARG A 142 16.60 -1.73 -0.60
CA ARG A 142 16.06 -0.40 -0.28
C ARG A 142 14.56 -0.48 0.01
N ARG A 143 13.82 -1.18 -0.84
CA ARG A 143 12.37 -1.34 -0.67
C ARG A 143 12.02 -2.14 0.59
N LYS A 144 12.78 -3.20 0.89
CA LYS A 144 12.67 -3.95 2.15
C LYS A 144 12.89 -3.04 3.37
N LEU A 145 13.89 -2.16 3.31
CA LEU A 145 14.15 -1.19 4.39
C LEU A 145 13.03 -0.18 4.57
N GLU A 146 12.43 0.30 3.49
CA GLU A 146 11.27 1.22 3.53
C GLU A 146 10.08 0.55 4.21
N ILE A 147 9.77 -0.70 3.83
CA ILE A 147 8.71 -1.48 4.47
C ILE A 147 9.04 -1.71 5.95
N ALA A 148 10.25 -2.14 6.28
CA ALA A 148 10.69 -2.35 7.66
C ALA A 148 10.50 -1.07 8.51
N ARG A 149 10.79 0.11 7.96
CA ARG A 149 10.53 1.39 8.62
C ARG A 149 9.04 1.67 8.86
N ALA A 150 8.20 1.37 7.88
CA ALA A 150 6.76 1.51 8.04
C ALA A 150 6.21 0.56 9.14
N MET A 151 6.86 -0.60 9.34
CA MET A 151 6.50 -1.59 10.36
C MET A 151 6.95 -1.22 11.77
N VAL A 152 7.83 -0.23 11.95
CA VAL A 152 8.32 0.21 13.27
C VAL A 152 7.17 0.58 14.22
N THR A 153 6.09 1.15 13.70
CA THR A 153 4.92 1.59 14.47
C THR A 153 3.91 0.47 14.76
N ASN A 154 4.20 -0.78 14.36
CA ASN A 154 3.29 -1.92 14.44
C ASN A 154 1.90 -1.58 13.85
N PRO A 155 1.82 -1.18 12.59
CA PRO A 155 0.55 -0.79 11.99
C PRO A 155 -0.40 -1.99 11.86
N THR A 156 -1.71 -1.73 11.96
CA THR A 156 -2.75 -2.70 11.61
C THR A 156 -3.10 -2.66 10.13
N MET A 157 -2.71 -1.57 9.46
CA MET A 157 -2.90 -1.37 8.03
C MET A 157 -1.70 -0.63 7.42
N VAL A 158 -1.31 -1.00 6.21
CA VAL A 158 -0.28 -0.28 5.43
C VAL A 158 -0.86 0.16 4.09
N LEU A 159 -0.62 1.43 3.75
CA LEU A 159 -0.93 1.99 2.44
C LEU A 159 0.36 2.03 1.61
N LEU A 160 0.34 1.42 0.42
CA LEU A 160 1.48 1.31 -0.50
C LEU A 160 1.18 2.12 -1.77
N ASP A 161 1.92 3.20 -1.99
CA ASP A 161 1.76 4.06 -3.17
C ASP A 161 2.75 3.59 -4.26
N GLU A 162 2.23 3.02 -5.33
CA GLU A 162 2.96 2.47 -6.48
C GLU A 162 4.18 1.60 -6.10
N PRO A 163 3.97 0.52 -5.34
CA PRO A 163 5.07 -0.29 -4.81
C PRO A 163 5.91 -0.98 -5.88
N PHE A 164 5.37 -1.27 -7.06
CA PHE A 164 6.04 -1.99 -8.16
C PHE A 164 6.67 -1.06 -9.20
N SER A 165 6.46 0.26 -9.07
CA SER A 165 6.95 1.24 -10.03
C SER A 165 8.47 1.36 -10.02
N GLY A 166 9.10 1.20 -11.19
CA GLY A 166 10.56 1.34 -11.33
C GLY A 166 11.38 0.25 -10.67
N VAL A 167 10.77 -0.90 -10.35
CA VAL A 167 11.41 -2.06 -9.74
C VAL A 167 11.65 -3.13 -10.81
N ASP A 168 12.80 -3.82 -10.75
CA ASP A 168 13.10 -4.93 -11.66
C ASP A 168 12.20 -6.14 -11.38
N PRO A 169 11.97 -7.05 -12.37
CA PRO A 169 11.03 -8.16 -12.24
C PRO A 169 11.32 -9.12 -11.08
N ILE A 170 12.58 -9.35 -10.74
CA ILE A 170 12.97 -10.25 -9.64
C ILE A 170 12.59 -9.60 -8.31
N ALA A 171 12.93 -8.32 -8.15
CA ALA A 171 12.60 -7.56 -6.94
C ALA A 171 11.08 -7.35 -6.79
N VAL A 172 10.32 -7.27 -7.89
CA VAL A 172 8.84 -7.27 -7.86
C VAL A 172 8.31 -8.56 -7.24
N GLN A 173 8.81 -9.74 -7.66
CA GLN A 173 8.40 -11.02 -7.09
C GLN A 173 8.71 -11.11 -5.59
N GLU A 174 9.91 -10.68 -5.17
CA GLU A 174 10.27 -10.63 -3.75
C GLU A 174 9.32 -9.70 -2.97
N LEU A 175 8.98 -8.55 -3.54
CA LEU A 175 8.06 -7.60 -2.91
C LEU A 175 6.63 -8.15 -2.81
N GLN A 176 6.16 -8.88 -3.81
CA GLN A 176 4.88 -9.58 -3.78
C GLN A 176 4.83 -10.62 -2.64
N VAL A 177 5.91 -11.37 -2.43
CA VAL A 177 6.04 -12.29 -1.30
C VAL A 177 5.97 -11.53 0.03
N GLU A 178 6.69 -10.40 0.15
CA GLU A 178 6.65 -9.59 1.38
C GLU A 178 5.26 -9.00 1.67
N ILE A 179 4.54 -8.55 0.64
CA ILE A 179 3.16 -8.06 0.77
C ILE A 179 2.23 -9.17 1.29
N ARG A 180 2.35 -10.40 0.75
CA ARG A 180 1.59 -11.55 1.26
C ARG A 180 1.98 -11.92 2.69
N ASN A 181 3.27 -11.85 3.03
CA ASN A 181 3.76 -12.09 4.39
C ASN A 181 3.18 -11.09 5.39
N LEU A 182 3.03 -9.81 5.03
CA LEU A 182 2.38 -8.81 5.86
C LEU A 182 0.91 -9.17 6.11
N LYS A 183 0.18 -9.57 5.06
CA LYS A 183 -1.21 -10.07 5.20
C LYS A 183 -1.30 -11.26 6.14
N ASN A 184 -0.43 -12.26 5.98
CA ASN A 184 -0.40 -13.46 6.83
C ASN A 184 -0.14 -13.14 8.31
N ARG A 185 0.41 -11.97 8.62
CA ARG A 185 0.58 -11.42 9.97
C ARG A 185 -0.63 -10.59 10.44
N GLY A 186 -1.72 -10.60 9.69
CA GLY A 186 -2.95 -9.86 10.01
C GLY A 186 -2.93 -8.39 9.63
N ILE A 187 -1.95 -7.92 8.86
CA ILE A 187 -1.86 -6.53 8.41
C ILE A 187 -2.71 -6.37 7.15
N SER A 188 -3.62 -5.42 7.19
CA SER A 188 -4.43 -5.06 6.03
C SER A 188 -3.65 -4.14 5.10
N ILE A 189 -3.89 -4.22 3.79
CA ILE A 189 -3.12 -3.45 2.82
C ILE A 189 -4.07 -2.77 1.83
N LEU A 190 -3.85 -1.49 1.60
CA LEU A 190 -4.40 -0.78 0.46
C LEU A 190 -3.23 -0.36 -0.43
N LEU A 191 -3.22 -0.81 -1.68
CA LEU A 191 -2.17 -0.44 -2.60
C LEU A 191 -2.73 0.19 -3.87
N THR A 192 -1.95 1.09 -4.47
CA THR A 192 -2.21 1.62 -5.80
C THR A 192 -1.01 1.40 -6.68
N ASP A 193 -1.23 1.00 -7.92
CA ASP A 193 -0.16 0.88 -8.92
C ASP A 193 -0.74 1.06 -10.33
N HIS A 194 0.13 1.29 -11.29
CA HIS A 194 -0.21 1.26 -12.71
C HIS A 194 0.09 -0.09 -13.35
N ASN A 195 0.89 -0.95 -12.69
CA ASN A 195 1.17 -2.33 -13.10
C ASN A 195 0.00 -3.24 -12.69
N VAL A 196 -0.95 -3.39 -13.59
CA VAL A 196 -2.20 -4.13 -13.33
C VAL A 196 -1.94 -5.58 -12.95
N ARG A 197 -1.10 -6.27 -13.73
CA ARG A 197 -0.80 -7.69 -13.54
C ARG A 197 -0.20 -7.94 -12.17
N GLU A 198 0.82 -7.17 -11.81
CA GLU A 198 1.53 -7.28 -10.54
C GLU A 198 0.63 -6.99 -9.35
N THR A 199 -0.28 -6.02 -9.51
CA THR A 199 -1.27 -5.68 -8.49
C THR A 199 -2.30 -6.79 -8.31
N LEU A 200 -2.93 -7.23 -9.40
CA LEU A 200 -3.96 -8.27 -9.34
C LEU A 200 -3.41 -9.60 -8.81
N SER A 201 -2.12 -9.90 -9.00
CA SER A 201 -1.50 -11.13 -8.49
C SER A 201 -1.39 -11.17 -6.96
N VAL A 202 -1.47 -10.05 -6.27
CA VAL A 202 -1.33 -9.98 -4.79
C VAL A 202 -2.60 -9.54 -4.08
N THR A 203 -3.57 -8.97 -4.78
CA THR A 203 -4.80 -8.45 -4.17
C THR A 203 -5.88 -9.52 -4.04
N ASP A 204 -6.63 -9.44 -2.95
CA ASP A 204 -7.85 -10.24 -2.77
C ASP A 204 -9.00 -9.64 -3.57
N ARG A 205 -9.04 -8.29 -3.62
CA ARG A 205 -10.05 -7.50 -4.32
C ARG A 205 -9.44 -6.19 -4.79
N SER A 206 -9.96 -5.67 -5.90
CA SER A 206 -9.50 -4.38 -6.43
C SER A 206 -10.67 -3.51 -6.88
N TYR A 207 -10.47 -2.20 -6.78
CA TYR A 207 -11.34 -1.18 -7.34
C TYR A 207 -10.71 -0.63 -8.61
N ILE A 208 -11.45 -0.60 -9.70
CA ILE A 208 -11.05 0.08 -10.93
C ILE A 208 -11.63 1.49 -10.92
N ILE A 209 -10.77 2.50 -10.91
CA ILE A 209 -11.18 3.90 -10.98
C ILE A 209 -11.01 4.41 -12.41
N ASP A 210 -12.05 5.03 -12.92
CA ASP A 210 -12.03 5.74 -14.19
C ASP A 210 -12.77 7.09 -14.05
N ASN A 211 -12.18 8.15 -14.62
CA ASN A 211 -12.75 9.50 -14.59
C ASN A 211 -13.28 9.95 -13.21
N GLY A 212 -12.49 9.65 -12.17
CA GLY A 212 -12.79 10.04 -10.79
C GLY A 212 -13.87 9.22 -10.10
N LYS A 213 -14.36 8.12 -10.69
CA LYS A 213 -15.41 7.26 -10.13
C LYS A 213 -14.94 5.82 -10.06
N VAL A 214 -15.52 5.03 -9.16
CA VAL A 214 -15.37 3.58 -9.20
C VAL A 214 -16.17 3.05 -10.39
N LEU A 215 -15.47 2.42 -11.34
CA LEU A 215 -16.05 1.78 -12.51
C LEU A 215 -16.57 0.37 -12.15
N ARG A 216 -15.74 -0.40 -11.47
CA ARG A 216 -16.00 -1.77 -11.00
C ARG A 216 -15.15 -2.06 -9.76
N ASP A 217 -15.60 -3.01 -8.98
CA ASP A 217 -14.81 -3.65 -7.95
C ASP A 217 -15.10 -5.16 -7.93
N GLY A 218 -14.16 -5.94 -7.48
CA GLY A 218 -14.27 -7.40 -7.43
C GLY A 218 -12.93 -8.08 -7.24
N THR A 219 -12.96 -9.40 -7.21
CA THR A 219 -11.76 -10.24 -7.20
C THR A 219 -10.99 -10.10 -8.52
N PRO A 220 -9.69 -10.43 -8.56
CA PRO A 220 -8.91 -10.43 -9.80
C PRO A 220 -9.60 -11.19 -10.94
N ARG A 221 -10.16 -12.38 -10.65
CA ARG A 221 -10.89 -13.20 -11.63
C ARG A 221 -12.13 -12.53 -12.21
N GLU A 222 -12.91 -11.88 -11.36
CA GLU A 222 -14.10 -11.14 -11.80
C GLU A 222 -13.72 -9.95 -12.68
N LEU A 223 -12.71 -9.18 -12.26
CA LEU A 223 -12.28 -7.98 -12.99
C LEU A 223 -11.67 -8.29 -14.36
N VAL A 224 -10.88 -9.37 -14.50
CA VAL A 224 -10.28 -9.74 -15.80
C VAL A 224 -11.30 -10.29 -16.78
N LYS A 225 -12.45 -10.79 -16.31
CA LYS A 225 -13.56 -11.29 -17.13
C LYS A 225 -14.60 -10.22 -17.44
N ASP A 226 -14.60 -9.09 -16.74
CA ASP A 226 -15.58 -8.02 -16.96
C ASP A 226 -15.28 -7.29 -18.28
N ASP A 227 -16.24 -7.32 -19.21
CA ASP A 227 -16.11 -6.70 -20.54
C ASP A 227 -15.87 -5.21 -20.49
N LEU A 228 -16.47 -4.50 -19.52
CA LEU A 228 -16.30 -3.06 -19.36
C LEU A 228 -14.88 -2.74 -18.89
N VAL A 229 -14.35 -3.49 -17.91
CA VAL A 229 -12.96 -3.36 -17.43
C VAL A 229 -11.98 -3.65 -18.56
N ARG A 230 -12.20 -4.71 -19.34
CA ARG A 230 -11.37 -5.05 -20.50
C ARG A 230 -11.33 -3.95 -21.54
N ARG A 231 -12.48 -3.42 -21.94
CA ARG A 231 -12.57 -2.35 -22.96
C ARG A 231 -11.99 -1.03 -22.48
N THR A 232 -12.20 -0.67 -21.21
CA THR A 232 -11.86 0.66 -20.69
C THR A 232 -10.44 0.71 -20.15
N TYR A 233 -9.93 -0.40 -19.57
CA TYR A 233 -8.70 -0.37 -18.78
C TYR A 233 -7.66 -1.42 -19.17
N LEU A 234 -8.02 -2.72 -19.25
CA LEU A 234 -7.05 -3.79 -19.45
C LEU A 234 -6.56 -3.90 -20.92
N GLY A 235 -7.42 -3.57 -21.89
CA GLY A 235 -7.19 -3.82 -23.30
C GLY A 235 -7.58 -5.25 -23.71
N GLN A 236 -7.80 -5.44 -25.02
CA GLN A 236 -8.30 -6.71 -25.56
C GLN A 236 -7.25 -7.83 -25.54
N THR A 237 -5.96 -7.49 -25.48
CA THR A 237 -4.84 -8.46 -25.47
C THR A 237 -4.49 -8.96 -24.08
N PHE A 238 -5.12 -8.41 -23.02
CA PHE A 238 -4.84 -8.86 -21.66
C PHE A 238 -5.36 -10.29 -21.47
N ARG A 239 -4.43 -11.23 -21.23
CA ARG A 239 -4.76 -12.62 -20.90
C ARG A 239 -4.98 -12.73 -19.40
N GLY A 240 -6.14 -13.29 -19.00
CA GLY A 240 -6.53 -13.45 -17.61
C GLY A 240 -6.31 -14.86 -17.05
N ASP A 241 -5.79 -15.77 -17.88
CA ASP A 241 -5.63 -17.19 -17.58
C ASP A 241 -4.71 -17.44 -16.37
N GLU A 242 -3.72 -16.59 -16.19
CA GLU A 242 -2.77 -16.63 -15.07
C GLU A 242 -3.40 -16.39 -13.68
N PHE A 243 -4.60 -15.82 -13.60
CA PHE A 243 -5.34 -15.63 -12.35
C PHE A 243 -6.25 -16.81 -12.02
N ASP A 244 -6.38 -17.80 -12.92
CA ASP A 244 -7.16 -19.00 -12.67
C ASP A 244 -6.39 -20.05 -11.84
N GLU A 245 -5.04 -20.04 -11.86
CA GLU A 245 -4.19 -21.04 -11.19
C GLU A 245 -3.70 -20.61 -9.78
N VAL A 246 -3.57 -19.34 -9.47
CA VAL A 246 -2.88 -18.85 -8.26
C VAL A 246 -3.63 -19.17 -6.94
N HIS A 247 -4.93 -19.46 -6.98
CA HIS A 247 -5.69 -19.80 -5.77
C HIS A 247 -5.84 -21.30 -5.51
N ALA A 248 -5.42 -22.17 -6.42
CA ALA A 248 -5.43 -23.62 -6.17
C ALA A 248 -4.30 -24.07 -5.22
N ALA A 249 -3.20 -23.29 -5.15
CA ALA A 249 -2.03 -23.62 -4.32
C ALA A 249 -2.12 -23.09 -2.86
N ALA A 250 -3.12 -22.27 -2.52
CA ALA A 250 -3.31 -21.73 -1.16
C ALA A 250 -4.32 -22.52 -0.30
N SER A 251 -4.81 -23.67 -0.81
CA SER A 251 -5.82 -24.51 -0.13
C SER A 251 -5.31 -25.92 0.17
N VAL A 252 -3.99 -26.11 0.29
CA VAL A 252 -3.39 -27.40 0.74
C VAL A 252 -2.52 -27.15 1.97
#